data_f2212d1a3b8e206e74ad0e20a384e112
#
_entry.id   f2212d1a3b8e206e74ad0e20a384e112
#
_cell.length_a   1.000
_cell.length_b   1.000
_cell.length_c   1.000
_cell.angle_alpha   90.00
_cell.angle_beta   90.00
_cell.angle_gamma   90.00
#
_symmetry.space_group_name_H-M   'P 1'
#
loop_
_entity.id
_entity.type
_entity.pdbx_description
1 polymer ?
#
loop_
_entity_poly.entity_id
_entity_poly.type
_entity_poly.pdbx_seq_one_letter_code
_entity_poly.pdbx_strand_id
1 'polypeptide(L)'
;MNRLTIILTICLISTANVGCLDNIFEEDNDGYDSIKAGLTKQCINYDDKERCWLLLIPGNLTANDLPPLVIDMHGIGGNMYLQHNLTRFANISERDGAIIAYPQGYDNEWNMADNLCCGDDDDIGFLLEMIKAIEQKYIIDESRIYSTGWSNGCGMTQRLAIQASEIFAAAACSSMYLLDEASPNYSPIPFMEIHGLVDELVHYPSISLVGFYYGVYELDAALIGAIQNFENWADLNGCQGLFPEIIAVEDDYDIRAYSDCENGAEVRLMTQFYASHNPYLNDYSASDGVGRGKGNPTGIQTTEILWDFLKQHSKETTEQLQPYQT
;
A
#
# COMPACT_ATOMS: atom_id res chain seq x y z
N MET A 1 33.39 -60.52 0.99
CA MET A 1 33.17 -60.28 2.44
C MET A 1 32.84 -58.83 2.61
N ASN A 2 31.58 -58.55 2.80
CA ASN A 2 31.01 -57.19 2.94
C ASN A 2 31.28 -56.63 4.33
N ARG A 3 31.71 -55.37 4.39
CA ARG A 3 31.61 -54.59 5.61
C ARG A 3 30.62 -53.46 5.39
N LEU A 4 29.51 -53.60 6.09
CA LEU A 4 28.44 -52.60 6.23
C LEU A 4 28.87 -51.63 7.31
N THR A 5 29.01 -50.37 7.00
CA THR A 5 29.25 -49.28 7.97
C THR A 5 27.94 -48.57 8.26
N ILE A 6 27.42 -48.80 9.47
CA ILE A 6 26.23 -48.10 9.97
C ILE A 6 26.70 -46.78 10.55
N ILE A 7 26.22 -45.67 9.98
CA ILE A 7 26.36 -44.32 10.57
C ILE A 7 25.10 -44.04 11.38
N LEU A 8 25.30 -43.97 12.68
CA LEU A 8 24.27 -43.61 13.66
C LEU A 8 24.23 -42.09 13.75
N THR A 9 23.19 -41.43 13.25
CA THR A 9 22.99 -40.01 13.42
C THR A 9 22.11 -39.77 14.66
N ILE A 10 22.71 -39.17 15.67
CA ILE A 10 22.00 -38.78 16.89
C ILE A 10 21.26 -37.46 16.61
N CYS A 11 19.93 -37.49 16.58
CA CYS A 11 19.10 -36.29 16.60
C CYS A 11 18.99 -35.77 18.04
N LEU A 12 19.60 -34.63 18.28
CA LEU A 12 19.31 -33.83 19.49
C LEU A 12 18.04 -33.01 19.22
N ILE A 13 17.02 -33.29 20.02
CA ILE A 13 15.75 -32.59 20.01
C ILE A 13 15.96 -31.28 20.81
N SER A 14 15.92 -30.14 20.13
CA SER A 14 15.65 -28.85 20.72
C SER A 14 14.34 -28.31 20.18
N THR A 15 13.39 -28.12 21.08
CA THR A 15 12.06 -27.61 20.80
C THR A 15 12.11 -26.10 20.48
N ALA A 16 11.97 -25.76 19.22
CA ALA A 16 11.50 -24.45 18.76
C ALA A 16 10.67 -24.66 17.51
N ASN A 17 9.37 -24.46 17.63
CA ASN A 17 8.44 -24.51 16.51
C ASN A 17 8.70 -23.32 15.57
N VAL A 18 9.52 -23.52 14.55
CA VAL A 18 9.56 -22.69 13.36
C VAL A 18 9.04 -23.58 12.23
N GLY A 19 7.82 -23.31 11.80
CA GLY A 19 7.24 -24.02 10.65
C GLY A 19 8.02 -23.68 9.38
N CYS A 20 8.82 -24.61 8.89
CA CYS A 20 9.32 -24.59 7.52
C CYS A 20 8.15 -24.84 6.58
N LEU A 21 7.82 -23.84 5.76
CA LEU A 21 7.03 -24.03 4.55
C LEU A 21 7.99 -24.44 3.45
N ASP A 22 8.18 -25.74 3.27
CA ASP A 22 8.90 -26.29 2.12
C ASP A 22 8.04 -26.17 0.86
N ASN A 23 8.64 -25.58 -0.17
CA ASN A 23 8.09 -25.50 -1.52
C ASN A 23 7.88 -26.91 -2.11
N ILE A 24 6.64 -27.29 -2.34
CA ILE A 24 6.31 -28.42 -3.21
C ILE A 24 5.84 -27.81 -4.53
N PHE A 25 6.73 -27.76 -5.52
CA PHE A 25 6.37 -27.56 -6.91
C PHE A 25 5.99 -28.95 -7.47
N GLU A 26 4.73 -29.22 -7.67
CA GLU A 26 4.26 -30.22 -8.61
C GLU A 26 3.96 -29.51 -9.94
N GLU A 27 4.73 -29.86 -10.98
CA GLU A 27 4.42 -29.49 -12.36
C GLU A 27 3.24 -30.34 -12.84
N ASP A 28 2.03 -29.79 -12.81
CA ASP A 28 0.90 -30.37 -13.54
C ASP A 28 0.83 -29.75 -14.95
N ASN A 29 0.90 -30.63 -15.93
CA ASN A 29 1.02 -30.37 -17.37
C ASN A 29 -0.34 -30.14 -18.04
N ASP A 30 -1.21 -29.31 -17.47
CA ASP A 30 -2.44 -28.81 -18.09
C ASP A 30 -2.46 -27.29 -18.00
N GLY A 31 -2.28 -26.62 -19.13
CA GLY A 31 -1.94 -25.24 -19.37
C GLY A 31 -2.81 -24.11 -18.75
N TYR A 32 -3.26 -24.27 -17.54
CA TYR A 32 -3.71 -23.26 -16.60
C TYR A 32 -3.34 -23.77 -15.19
N ASP A 33 -2.27 -23.21 -14.62
CA ASP A 33 -1.96 -23.44 -13.22
C ASP A 33 -3.19 -23.07 -12.37
N SER A 34 -3.70 -24.05 -11.62
CA SER A 34 -4.72 -23.80 -10.60
C SER A 34 -4.19 -22.71 -9.66
N ILE A 35 -4.88 -21.58 -9.55
CA ILE A 35 -4.50 -20.47 -8.66
C ILE A 35 -4.34 -21.05 -7.25
N LYS A 36 -3.10 -21.17 -6.77
CA LYS A 36 -2.84 -21.68 -5.43
C LYS A 36 -3.11 -20.58 -4.42
N ALA A 37 -4.20 -20.74 -3.66
CA ALA A 37 -4.56 -19.83 -2.59
C ALA A 37 -3.49 -19.80 -1.48
N GLY A 38 -3.39 -18.64 -0.81
CA GLY A 38 -2.53 -18.45 0.36
C GLY A 38 -1.45 -17.38 0.17
N LEU A 39 -0.62 -17.23 1.18
CA LEU A 39 0.47 -16.24 1.23
C LEU A 39 1.75 -16.88 0.69
N THR A 40 2.33 -16.28 -0.35
CA THR A 40 3.59 -16.75 -0.96
C THR A 40 4.58 -15.60 -1.09
N LYS A 41 5.88 -15.89 -0.89
CA LYS A 41 6.95 -14.96 -1.22
C LYS A 41 7.34 -15.14 -2.69
N GLN A 42 7.40 -14.04 -3.43
CA GLN A 42 7.86 -13.98 -4.80
C GLN A 42 8.98 -12.94 -4.93
N CYS A 43 9.87 -13.11 -5.90
CA CYS A 43 10.98 -12.21 -6.13
C CYS A 43 11.27 -12.08 -7.62
N ILE A 44 11.83 -10.92 -8.00
CA ILE A 44 12.42 -10.67 -9.32
C ILE A 44 13.82 -10.07 -9.14
N ASN A 45 14.65 -10.16 -10.18
CA ASN A 45 15.85 -9.34 -10.23
C ASN A 45 15.52 -8.03 -10.94
N TYR A 46 15.67 -6.91 -10.24
CA TYR A 46 15.43 -5.58 -10.74
C TYR A 46 16.61 -4.68 -10.37
N ASP A 47 17.21 -4.01 -11.35
CA ASP A 47 18.38 -3.14 -11.19
C ASP A 47 19.53 -3.83 -10.41
N ASP A 48 19.89 -5.06 -10.84
CA ASP A 48 20.91 -5.92 -10.24
C ASP A 48 20.67 -6.28 -8.75
N LYS A 49 19.46 -6.08 -8.24
CA LYS A 49 19.03 -6.40 -6.88
C LYS A 49 17.90 -7.43 -6.88
N GLU A 50 17.91 -8.37 -5.93
CA GLU A 50 16.74 -9.20 -5.68
C GLU A 50 15.70 -8.39 -4.94
N ARG A 51 14.54 -8.16 -5.58
CA ARG A 51 13.40 -7.43 -5.02
C ARG A 51 12.24 -8.40 -4.83
N CYS A 52 11.69 -8.44 -3.63
CA CYS A 52 10.69 -9.43 -3.25
C CYS A 52 9.39 -8.78 -2.75
N TRP A 53 8.32 -9.58 -2.75
CA TRP A 53 7.04 -9.24 -2.13
C TRP A 53 6.37 -10.49 -1.58
N LEU A 54 5.43 -10.30 -0.64
CA LEU A 54 4.45 -11.32 -0.32
C LEU A 54 3.24 -11.10 -1.22
N LEU A 55 2.72 -12.19 -1.78
CA LEU A 55 1.47 -12.19 -2.53
C LEU A 55 0.45 -13.07 -1.80
N LEU A 56 -0.66 -12.46 -1.42
CA LEU A 56 -1.80 -13.13 -0.82
C LEU A 56 -2.89 -13.32 -1.86
N ILE A 57 -3.23 -14.58 -2.13
CA ILE A 57 -4.31 -14.99 -3.02
C ILE A 57 -5.42 -15.60 -2.18
N PRO A 58 -6.65 -15.05 -2.21
CA PRO A 58 -7.77 -15.59 -1.43
C PRO A 58 -8.21 -16.97 -1.90
N GLY A 59 -8.67 -17.79 -0.96
CA GLY A 59 -9.06 -19.18 -1.22
C GLY A 59 -10.40 -19.35 -1.95
N ASN A 60 -11.16 -18.31 -2.10
CA ASN A 60 -12.49 -18.31 -2.69
C ASN A 60 -12.52 -17.92 -4.19
N LEU A 61 -11.37 -17.63 -4.81
CA LEU A 61 -11.32 -17.30 -6.24
C LEU A 61 -11.55 -18.52 -7.12
N THR A 62 -12.28 -18.29 -8.19
CA THR A 62 -12.51 -19.24 -9.28
C THR A 62 -11.82 -18.79 -10.56
N ALA A 63 -11.68 -19.68 -11.54
CA ALA A 63 -11.04 -19.37 -12.82
C ALA A 63 -11.75 -18.28 -13.65
N ASN A 64 -12.99 -17.90 -13.29
CA ASN A 64 -13.78 -16.88 -13.98
C ASN A 64 -13.75 -15.51 -13.25
N ASP A 65 -13.13 -15.44 -12.08
CA ASP A 65 -13.08 -14.21 -11.32
C ASP A 65 -11.97 -13.29 -11.86
N LEU A 66 -12.26 -12.01 -11.85
CA LEU A 66 -11.30 -10.93 -12.15
C LEU A 66 -11.05 -10.14 -10.86
N PRO A 67 -10.17 -10.63 -10.00
CA PRO A 67 -9.90 -9.98 -8.72
C PRO A 67 -9.17 -8.65 -8.88
N PRO A 68 -9.48 -7.64 -8.07
CA PRO A 68 -8.66 -6.44 -7.97
C PRO A 68 -7.31 -6.76 -7.33
N LEU A 69 -6.29 -5.96 -7.65
CA LEU A 69 -4.96 -6.01 -7.03
C LEU A 69 -4.77 -4.81 -6.11
N VAL A 70 -4.39 -5.04 -4.86
CA VAL A 70 -4.00 -4.01 -3.89
C VAL A 70 -2.50 -4.14 -3.60
N ILE A 71 -1.77 -3.05 -3.73
CA ILE A 71 -0.35 -2.96 -3.37
C ILE A 71 -0.26 -2.22 -2.04
N ASP A 72 0.18 -2.90 -0.97
CA ASP A 72 0.20 -2.38 0.39
C ASP A 72 1.63 -2.25 0.92
N MET A 73 2.12 -1.01 1.00
CA MET A 73 3.52 -0.67 1.24
C MET A 73 3.80 -0.31 2.70
N HIS A 74 4.86 -0.91 3.26
CA HIS A 74 5.28 -0.72 4.65
C HIS A 74 5.88 0.68 4.91
N GLY A 75 5.87 1.12 6.17
CA GLY A 75 6.58 2.31 6.63
C GLY A 75 8.10 2.09 6.73
N ILE A 76 8.86 3.18 6.91
CA ILE A 76 10.31 3.14 7.06
C ILE A 76 10.73 2.21 8.21
N GLY A 77 11.78 1.42 7.98
CA GLY A 77 12.25 0.40 8.94
C GLY A 77 11.34 -0.83 9.05
N GLY A 78 10.21 -0.84 8.31
CA GLY A 78 9.29 -1.96 8.22
C GLY A 78 9.72 -3.02 7.21
N ASN A 79 8.84 -3.97 6.97
CA ASN A 79 9.02 -5.00 5.96
C ASN A 79 7.67 -5.58 5.53
N MET A 80 7.67 -6.37 4.46
CA MET A 80 6.48 -7.00 3.90
C MET A 80 5.68 -7.86 4.90
N TYR A 81 6.35 -8.53 5.85
CA TYR A 81 5.68 -9.37 6.86
C TYR A 81 5.00 -8.52 7.93
N LEU A 82 5.68 -7.44 8.36
CA LEU A 82 5.12 -6.50 9.32
C LEU A 82 3.88 -5.82 8.74
N GLN A 83 3.94 -5.37 7.48
CA GLN A 83 2.82 -4.71 6.80
C GLN A 83 1.62 -5.65 6.70
N HIS A 84 1.82 -6.88 6.26
CA HIS A 84 0.76 -7.90 6.21
C HIS A 84 0.04 -8.07 7.55
N ASN A 85 0.79 -8.10 8.65
CA ASN A 85 0.22 -8.25 9.99
C ASN A 85 -0.44 -6.96 10.51
N LEU A 86 0.12 -5.80 10.14
CA LEU A 86 -0.32 -4.50 10.60
C LEU A 86 -1.69 -4.12 10.03
N THR A 87 -1.85 -4.19 8.72
CA THR A 87 -3.00 -3.64 8.00
C THR A 87 -4.20 -4.56 7.97
N ARG A 88 -4.00 -5.87 8.14
CA ARG A 88 -5.09 -6.88 8.11
C ARG A 88 -5.87 -6.91 6.78
N PHE A 89 -5.29 -6.49 5.67
CA PHE A 89 -5.90 -6.66 4.35
C PHE A 89 -6.22 -8.13 4.01
N ALA A 90 -5.63 -9.07 4.73
CA ALA A 90 -5.97 -10.48 4.63
C ALA A 90 -7.48 -10.75 4.86
N ASN A 91 -8.11 -10.03 5.78
CA ASN A 91 -9.55 -10.18 6.03
C ASN A 91 -10.39 -9.70 4.84
N ILE A 92 -9.94 -8.62 4.17
CA ILE A 92 -10.56 -8.09 2.96
C ILE A 92 -10.37 -9.06 1.79
N SER A 93 -9.14 -9.59 1.63
CA SER A 93 -8.82 -10.60 0.63
C SER A 93 -9.78 -11.80 0.72
N GLU A 94 -9.94 -12.38 1.89
CA GLU A 94 -10.83 -13.53 2.12
C GLU A 94 -12.31 -13.20 1.90
N ARG A 95 -12.74 -12.00 2.26
CA ARG A 95 -14.15 -11.61 2.16
C ARG A 95 -14.55 -11.16 0.76
N ASP A 96 -13.74 -10.31 0.15
CA ASP A 96 -14.09 -9.56 -1.06
C ASP A 96 -13.32 -10.07 -2.32
N GLY A 97 -12.43 -11.05 -2.16
CA GLY A 97 -11.72 -11.67 -3.26
C GLY A 97 -10.58 -10.83 -3.85
N ALA A 98 -10.03 -9.87 -3.11
CA ALA A 98 -8.91 -9.05 -3.58
C ALA A 98 -7.58 -9.78 -3.44
N ILE A 99 -6.71 -9.71 -4.45
CA ILE A 99 -5.30 -10.13 -4.35
C ILE A 99 -4.52 -8.99 -3.71
N ILE A 100 -3.68 -9.31 -2.71
CA ILE A 100 -2.88 -8.31 -2.00
C ILE A 100 -1.40 -8.59 -2.20
N ALA A 101 -0.66 -7.60 -2.69
CA ALA A 101 0.80 -7.62 -2.76
C ALA A 101 1.39 -6.73 -1.67
N TYR A 102 2.30 -7.29 -0.86
CA TYR A 102 3.07 -6.56 0.14
C TYR A 102 4.53 -6.51 -0.31
N PRO A 103 4.94 -5.49 -1.06
CA PRO A 103 6.32 -5.40 -1.54
C PRO A 103 7.29 -5.06 -0.41
N GLN A 104 8.56 -5.44 -0.62
CA GLN A 104 9.68 -5.10 0.25
C GLN A 104 10.47 -3.93 -0.33
N GLY A 105 10.51 -2.81 0.39
CA GLY A 105 11.42 -1.71 0.11
C GLY A 105 12.87 -2.10 0.34
N TYR A 106 13.78 -1.66 -0.53
CA TYR A 106 15.20 -1.90 -0.33
C TYR A 106 15.68 -1.20 0.95
N ASP A 107 16.56 -1.82 1.72
CA ASP A 107 17.00 -1.35 3.04
C ASP A 107 15.85 -0.99 4.01
N ASN A 108 14.64 -1.56 3.80
CA ASN A 108 13.41 -1.33 4.57
C ASN A 108 12.85 0.10 4.46
N GLU A 109 13.03 0.73 3.31
CA GLU A 109 12.50 2.07 3.03
C GLU A 109 12.07 2.20 1.57
N TRP A 110 11.39 3.28 1.24
CA TRP A 110 10.94 3.65 -0.10
C TRP A 110 11.46 5.03 -0.46
N ASN A 111 11.99 5.16 -1.67
CA ASN A 111 12.28 6.45 -2.27
C ASN A 111 10.95 7.15 -2.62
N MET A 112 10.44 7.98 -1.71
CA MET A 112 9.17 8.66 -1.89
C MET A 112 9.30 10.05 -2.51
N ALA A 113 10.52 10.52 -2.75
CA ALA A 113 10.82 11.75 -3.50
C ALA A 113 12.30 11.82 -3.81
N ASP A 114 12.64 12.15 -5.06
CA ASP A 114 14.03 12.22 -5.50
C ASP A 114 14.85 13.24 -4.69
N ASN A 115 16.00 12.81 -4.17
CA ASN A 115 16.94 13.60 -3.38
C ASN A 115 16.38 14.18 -2.06
N LEU A 116 15.22 13.76 -1.60
CA LEU A 116 14.60 14.28 -0.40
C LEU A 116 14.56 13.29 0.75
N CYS A 117 14.10 12.07 0.51
CA CYS A 117 13.96 11.07 1.57
C CYS A 117 14.05 9.65 1.05
N CYS A 118 14.79 8.90 1.84
CA CYS A 118 14.61 7.47 2.01
C CYS A 118 15.09 6.64 0.80
N GLY A 119 16.38 6.73 0.52
CA GLY A 119 17.06 5.95 -0.52
C GLY A 119 17.00 6.59 -1.92
N ASP A 120 17.81 6.03 -2.81
CA ASP A 120 17.95 6.48 -4.21
C ASP A 120 17.51 5.39 -5.20
N ASP A 121 16.87 4.32 -4.71
CA ASP A 121 16.45 3.19 -5.53
C ASP A 121 15.27 3.56 -6.44
N ASP A 122 15.22 2.96 -7.63
CA ASP A 122 14.07 3.07 -8.54
C ASP A 122 12.92 2.16 -8.06
N ASP A 123 12.25 2.59 -7.00
CA ASP A 123 11.12 1.86 -6.44
C ASP A 123 9.88 1.91 -7.33
N ILE A 124 9.69 2.99 -8.10
CA ILE A 124 8.59 3.07 -9.09
C ILE A 124 8.75 1.96 -10.11
N GLY A 125 9.91 1.88 -10.77
CA GLY A 125 10.18 0.86 -11.76
C GLY A 125 10.06 -0.56 -11.20
N PHE A 126 10.57 -0.81 -9.98
CA PHE A 126 10.40 -2.10 -9.31
C PHE A 126 8.92 -2.45 -9.11
N LEU A 127 8.10 -1.54 -8.59
CA LEU A 127 6.69 -1.80 -8.31
C LEU A 127 5.89 -2.03 -9.59
N LEU A 128 6.20 -1.33 -10.66
CA LEU A 128 5.60 -1.57 -11.98
C LEU A 128 6.01 -2.93 -12.57
N GLU A 129 7.27 -3.33 -12.44
CA GLU A 129 7.71 -4.67 -12.86
C GLU A 129 7.12 -5.79 -11.99
N MET A 130 6.91 -5.55 -10.69
CA MET A 130 6.18 -6.47 -9.81
C MET A 130 4.74 -6.67 -10.28
N ILE A 131 4.02 -5.59 -10.63
CA ILE A 131 2.66 -5.68 -11.17
C ILE A 131 2.65 -6.55 -12.43
N LYS A 132 3.54 -6.28 -13.40
CA LYS A 132 3.66 -7.08 -14.63
C LYS A 132 3.97 -8.56 -14.35
N ALA A 133 4.84 -8.84 -13.36
CA ALA A 133 5.15 -10.21 -12.97
C ALA A 133 3.92 -10.94 -12.37
N ILE A 134 3.06 -10.20 -11.66
CA ILE A 134 1.79 -10.71 -11.14
C ILE A 134 0.81 -10.98 -12.29
N GLU A 135 0.63 -10.02 -13.20
CA GLU A 135 -0.25 -10.13 -14.39
C GLU A 135 0.13 -11.30 -15.31
N GLN A 136 1.42 -11.58 -15.47
CA GLN A 136 1.89 -12.70 -16.28
C GLN A 136 1.52 -14.07 -15.69
N LYS A 137 1.30 -14.13 -14.39
CA LYS A 137 1.08 -15.39 -13.66
C LYS A 137 -0.35 -15.56 -13.18
N TYR A 138 -1.06 -14.48 -12.92
CA TYR A 138 -2.40 -14.48 -12.36
C TYR A 138 -3.32 -13.59 -13.18
N ILE A 139 -4.56 -14.03 -13.34
CA ILE A 139 -5.60 -13.19 -13.93
C ILE A 139 -6.04 -12.18 -12.87
N ILE A 140 -5.93 -10.89 -13.18
CA ILE A 140 -6.41 -9.78 -12.35
C ILE A 140 -7.27 -8.83 -13.17
N ASP A 141 -8.03 -7.98 -12.51
CA ASP A 141 -8.74 -6.88 -13.13
C ASP A 141 -7.82 -5.65 -13.26
N GLU A 142 -7.22 -5.47 -14.42
CA GLU A 142 -6.32 -4.35 -14.72
C GLU A 142 -6.99 -2.97 -14.58
N SER A 143 -8.33 -2.92 -14.59
CA SER A 143 -9.07 -1.70 -14.31
C SER A 143 -9.18 -1.38 -12.82
N ARG A 144 -8.82 -2.32 -11.94
CA ARG A 144 -8.92 -2.21 -10.47
C ARG A 144 -7.61 -2.56 -9.77
N ILE A 145 -6.55 -1.83 -10.12
CA ILE A 145 -5.26 -1.86 -9.43
C ILE A 145 -5.20 -0.66 -8.49
N TYR A 146 -4.91 -0.90 -7.22
CA TYR A 146 -4.90 0.12 -6.18
C TYR A 146 -3.56 0.15 -5.44
N SER A 147 -3.14 1.34 -5.01
CA SER A 147 -2.00 1.50 -4.13
C SER A 147 -2.42 1.99 -2.75
N THR A 148 -1.79 1.45 -1.73
CA THR A 148 -1.97 1.84 -0.33
C THR A 148 -0.66 1.69 0.44
N GLY A 149 -0.58 2.28 1.61
CA GLY A 149 0.57 2.16 2.47
C GLY A 149 0.48 3.05 3.72
N TRP A 150 1.48 2.95 4.56
CA TRP A 150 1.56 3.69 5.81
C TRP A 150 2.89 4.43 5.92
N SER A 151 2.88 5.68 6.43
CA SER A 151 4.10 6.46 6.68
C SER A 151 4.94 6.61 5.39
N ASN A 152 6.19 6.22 5.36
CA ASN A 152 7.03 6.19 4.16
C ASN A 152 6.37 5.41 3.00
N GLY A 153 5.65 4.30 3.28
CA GLY A 153 4.84 3.61 2.28
C GLY A 153 3.64 4.42 1.77
N CYS A 154 3.07 5.32 2.58
CA CYS A 154 2.07 6.29 2.10
C CYS A 154 2.70 7.36 1.21
N GLY A 155 3.92 7.84 1.52
CA GLY A 155 4.66 8.70 0.62
C GLY A 155 4.90 8.05 -0.74
N MET A 156 5.29 6.76 -0.74
CA MET A 156 5.46 5.99 -1.97
C MET A 156 4.14 5.74 -2.70
N THR A 157 3.03 5.52 -1.98
CA THR A 157 1.68 5.44 -2.55
C THR A 157 1.33 6.70 -3.32
N GLN A 158 1.56 7.86 -2.72
CA GLN A 158 1.30 9.16 -3.37
C GLN A 158 2.22 9.38 -4.57
N ARG A 159 3.52 9.03 -4.45
CA ARG A 159 4.47 9.09 -5.57
C ARG A 159 4.02 8.21 -6.74
N LEU A 160 3.63 6.97 -6.52
CA LEU A 160 3.08 6.09 -7.55
C LEU A 160 1.84 6.69 -8.22
N ALA A 161 0.93 7.25 -7.42
CA ALA A 161 -0.30 7.84 -7.92
C ALA A 161 -0.06 9.01 -8.88
N ILE A 162 0.99 9.82 -8.65
CA ILE A 162 1.31 10.97 -9.52
C ILE A 162 2.29 10.64 -10.65
N GLN A 163 3.10 9.59 -10.51
CA GLN A 163 4.11 9.22 -11.51
C GLN A 163 3.63 8.13 -12.48
N ALA A 164 2.65 7.32 -12.08
CA ALA A 164 2.10 6.20 -12.84
C ALA A 164 0.56 6.15 -12.76
N SER A 165 -0.11 7.31 -12.84
CA SER A 165 -1.56 7.44 -12.72
C SER A 165 -2.34 6.58 -13.73
N GLU A 166 -1.73 6.26 -14.88
CA GLU A 166 -2.33 5.39 -15.89
C GLU A 166 -2.48 3.93 -15.44
N ILE A 167 -1.78 3.50 -14.40
CA ILE A 167 -1.85 2.13 -13.89
C ILE A 167 -2.92 2.00 -12.81
N PHE A 168 -3.04 2.98 -11.93
CA PHE A 168 -3.87 2.87 -10.73
C PHE A 168 -5.28 3.42 -10.92
N ALA A 169 -6.29 2.70 -10.42
CA ALA A 169 -7.68 3.16 -10.40
C ALA A 169 -7.95 4.17 -9.28
N ALA A 170 -7.26 4.02 -8.16
CA ALA A 170 -7.28 4.93 -7.02
C ALA A 170 -6.08 4.67 -6.12
N ALA A 171 -5.77 5.64 -5.27
CA ALA A 171 -4.77 5.51 -4.21
C ALA A 171 -5.36 5.96 -2.87
N ALA A 172 -5.03 5.24 -1.80
CA ALA A 172 -5.45 5.63 -0.46
C ALA A 172 -4.41 5.18 0.57
N CYS A 173 -4.00 6.06 1.48
CA CYS A 173 -2.91 5.73 2.38
C CYS A 173 -3.01 6.47 3.73
N SER A 174 -2.04 6.26 4.62
CA SER A 174 -2.09 6.81 5.97
C SER A 174 -0.79 7.49 6.40
N SER A 175 -0.94 8.68 6.97
CA SER A 175 0.08 9.37 7.78
C SER A 175 1.36 9.75 7.04
N MET A 176 1.26 10.35 5.84
CA MET A 176 2.37 10.97 5.10
C MET A 176 1.86 11.94 4.03
N TYR A 177 2.73 12.84 3.58
CA TYR A 177 2.44 13.85 2.56
C TYR A 177 3.04 13.50 1.21
N LEU A 178 2.48 14.10 0.15
CA LEU A 178 3.08 14.13 -1.17
C LEU A 178 4.33 15.03 -1.14
N LEU A 179 5.48 14.49 -1.52
CA LEU A 179 6.77 15.18 -1.53
C LEU A 179 7.40 15.29 -2.92
N ASP A 180 6.77 14.71 -3.94
CA ASP A 180 7.29 14.67 -5.31
C ASP A 180 6.40 15.48 -6.26
N GLU A 181 6.90 15.80 -7.44
CA GLU A 181 6.16 16.50 -8.48
C GLU A 181 5.45 15.52 -9.40
N ALA A 182 4.28 15.91 -9.92
CA ALA A 182 3.52 15.06 -10.81
C ALA A 182 4.24 14.85 -12.16
N SER A 183 4.11 13.65 -12.71
CA SER A 183 4.55 13.33 -14.06
C SER A 183 3.92 14.29 -15.09
N PRO A 184 4.63 14.65 -16.17
CA PRO A 184 4.02 15.40 -17.28
C PRO A 184 2.80 14.69 -17.92
N ASN A 185 2.67 13.39 -17.71
CA ASN A 185 1.55 12.58 -18.19
C ASN A 185 0.51 12.27 -17.09
N TYR A 186 0.60 12.96 -15.97
CA TYR A 186 -0.35 12.77 -14.87
C TYR A 186 -1.79 13.00 -15.34
N SER A 187 -2.65 12.11 -14.89
CA SER A 187 -4.11 12.21 -15.06
C SER A 187 -4.73 12.12 -13.67
N PRO A 188 -5.70 13.01 -13.33
CA PRO A 188 -6.36 12.99 -12.05
C PRO A 188 -6.91 11.61 -11.68
N ILE A 189 -6.61 11.15 -10.46
CA ILE A 189 -7.11 9.89 -9.92
C ILE A 189 -7.71 10.10 -8.52
N PRO A 190 -8.70 9.29 -8.11
CA PRO A 190 -9.23 9.32 -6.76
C PRO A 190 -8.14 9.08 -5.72
N PHE A 191 -8.11 9.95 -4.69
CA PHE A 191 -7.13 9.86 -3.62
C PHE A 191 -7.77 10.04 -2.23
N MET A 192 -7.37 9.24 -1.26
CA MET A 192 -7.77 9.39 0.13
C MET A 192 -6.57 9.29 1.07
N GLU A 193 -6.46 10.24 2.00
CA GLU A 193 -5.55 10.15 3.14
C GLU A 193 -6.32 9.94 4.43
N ILE A 194 -5.80 9.07 5.30
CA ILE A 194 -6.23 8.95 6.70
C ILE A 194 -5.09 9.43 7.58
N HIS A 195 -5.36 10.38 8.47
CA HIS A 195 -4.32 10.97 9.31
C HIS A 195 -4.79 11.13 10.76
N GLY A 196 -3.93 10.70 11.69
CA GLY A 196 -4.14 10.90 13.12
C GLY A 196 -3.94 12.35 13.53
N LEU A 197 -4.92 12.96 14.19
CA LEU A 197 -4.81 14.36 14.65
C LEU A 197 -3.68 14.58 15.66
N VAL A 198 -3.32 13.54 16.40
CA VAL A 198 -2.25 13.57 17.41
C VAL A 198 -0.99 12.82 16.96
N ASP A 199 -0.79 12.74 15.64
CA ASP A 199 0.44 12.17 15.07
C ASP A 199 1.65 12.99 15.50
N GLU A 200 2.57 12.33 16.21
CA GLU A 200 3.77 12.92 16.78
C GLU A 200 5.01 12.83 15.88
N LEU A 201 4.90 12.14 14.76
CA LEU A 201 5.99 11.94 13.79
C LEU A 201 5.76 12.75 12.51
N VAL A 202 4.60 12.57 11.90
CA VAL A 202 4.15 13.29 10.71
C VAL A 202 2.98 14.16 11.12
N HIS A 203 3.26 15.39 11.49
CA HIS A 203 2.29 16.24 12.19
C HIS A 203 1.06 16.58 11.35
N TYR A 204 -0.12 16.41 11.92
CA TYR A 204 -1.36 16.82 11.28
C TYR A 204 -1.41 18.32 10.91
N PRO A 205 -1.02 19.27 11.79
CA PRO A 205 -0.94 20.67 11.43
C PRO A 205 0.36 21.00 10.69
N SER A 206 0.34 22.02 9.87
CA SER A 206 1.48 22.51 9.08
C SER A 206 2.64 23.15 9.89
N ILE A 207 2.69 22.97 11.19
CA ILE A 207 3.77 23.49 12.05
C ILE A 207 4.74 22.37 12.33
N SER A 208 5.86 22.37 11.62
CA SER A 208 6.80 21.27 11.66
C SER A 208 7.81 21.36 12.80
N LEU A 209 7.76 20.37 13.68
CA LEU A 209 8.92 19.92 14.47
C LEU A 209 9.62 18.69 13.83
N VAL A 210 9.06 18.11 12.78
CA VAL A 210 9.57 16.89 12.11
C VAL A 210 10.97 17.13 11.52
N GLY A 211 11.21 18.26 10.89
CA GLY A 211 12.55 18.63 10.39
C GLY A 211 13.63 18.61 11.47
N PHE A 212 13.26 18.87 12.72
CA PHE A 212 14.19 18.84 13.84
C PHE A 212 14.63 17.42 14.24
N TYR A 213 13.76 16.42 14.05
CA TYR A 213 14.02 15.05 14.52
C TYR A 213 14.82 14.19 13.51
N TYR A 214 14.63 14.42 12.20
CA TYR A 214 15.23 13.62 11.13
C TYR A 214 16.34 14.32 10.35
N GLY A 215 16.74 15.53 10.76
CA GLY A 215 17.80 16.27 10.06
C GLY A 215 17.41 16.81 8.69
N VAL A 216 16.13 16.79 8.37
CA VAL A 216 15.57 17.31 7.10
C VAL A 216 15.37 18.81 7.23
N TYR A 217 16.47 19.54 7.33
CA TYR A 217 16.48 20.97 7.71
C TYR A 217 16.14 21.94 6.57
N GLU A 218 16.01 21.46 5.34
CA GLU A 218 15.88 22.33 4.17
C GLU A 218 14.55 22.16 3.41
N LEU A 219 13.57 21.45 3.99
CA LEU A 219 12.37 21.12 3.25
C LEU A 219 11.20 22.06 3.57
N ASP A 220 10.66 22.66 2.49
CA ASP A 220 9.30 23.17 2.47
C ASP A 220 8.27 22.12 2.91
N ALA A 221 8.58 20.84 2.76
CA ALA A 221 7.83 19.71 3.33
C ALA A 221 7.60 19.82 4.85
N ALA A 222 8.49 20.47 5.57
CA ALA A 222 8.30 20.79 6.98
C ALA A 222 7.12 21.73 7.25
N LEU A 223 6.59 22.37 6.24
CA LEU A 223 5.43 23.27 6.29
C LEU A 223 4.14 22.58 5.84
N ILE A 224 4.22 21.36 5.29
CA ILE A 224 3.07 20.59 4.88
C ILE A 224 2.45 19.91 6.10
N GLY A 225 1.15 20.02 6.26
CA GLY A 225 0.33 19.24 7.18
C GLY A 225 -0.72 18.46 6.40
N ALA A 226 -1.47 17.60 7.06
CA ALA A 226 -2.49 16.79 6.41
C ALA A 226 -3.53 17.64 5.64
N ILE A 227 -3.91 18.78 6.17
CA ILE A 227 -4.82 19.70 5.48
C ILE A 227 -4.18 20.26 4.20
N GLN A 228 -2.93 20.70 4.27
CA GLN A 228 -2.24 21.22 3.09
C GLN A 228 -2.02 20.13 2.04
N ASN A 229 -1.69 18.90 2.46
CA ASN A 229 -1.59 17.75 1.54
C ASN A 229 -2.93 17.47 0.84
N PHE A 230 -4.01 17.50 1.59
CA PHE A 230 -5.36 17.34 1.06
C PHE A 230 -5.72 18.43 0.02
N GLU A 231 -5.39 19.68 0.29
CA GLU A 231 -5.62 20.79 -0.64
C GLU A 231 -4.71 20.71 -1.86
N ASN A 232 -3.44 20.33 -1.70
CA ASN A 232 -2.52 20.10 -2.82
C ASN A 232 -3.04 19.00 -3.77
N TRP A 233 -3.61 17.92 -3.22
CA TRP A 233 -4.26 16.88 -4.02
C TRP A 233 -5.52 17.38 -4.73
N ALA A 234 -6.32 18.24 -4.08
CA ALA A 234 -7.48 18.84 -4.70
C ALA A 234 -7.08 19.76 -5.88
N ASP A 235 -6.04 20.57 -5.71
CA ASP A 235 -5.49 21.40 -6.77
C ASP A 235 -4.94 20.55 -7.92
N LEU A 236 -4.19 19.48 -7.60
CA LEU A 236 -3.59 18.57 -8.57
C LEU A 236 -4.65 17.83 -9.41
N ASN A 237 -5.77 17.46 -8.79
CA ASN A 237 -6.91 16.81 -9.43
C ASN A 237 -7.88 17.80 -10.11
N GLY A 238 -7.59 19.11 -10.09
CA GLY A 238 -8.47 20.13 -10.69
C GLY A 238 -9.83 20.20 -10.04
N CYS A 239 -9.92 19.93 -8.72
CA CYS A 239 -11.18 19.93 -8.00
C CYS A 239 -11.81 21.32 -7.91
N GLN A 240 -13.12 21.39 -8.02
CA GLN A 240 -13.88 22.62 -7.97
C GLN A 240 -14.41 22.88 -6.55
N GLY A 241 -14.59 24.14 -6.22
CA GLY A 241 -15.11 24.57 -4.91
C GLY A 241 -14.05 25.25 -4.06
N LEU A 242 -14.50 26.21 -3.24
CA LEU A 242 -13.60 26.97 -2.33
C LEU A 242 -13.33 26.22 -1.02
N PHE A 243 -14.18 25.28 -0.67
CA PHE A 243 -14.10 24.51 0.58
C PHE A 243 -14.56 23.08 0.33
N PRO A 244 -13.94 22.10 1.02
CA PRO A 244 -14.39 20.73 0.96
C PRO A 244 -15.74 20.55 1.62
N GLU A 245 -16.49 19.55 1.18
CA GLU A 245 -17.67 19.06 1.86
C GLU A 245 -17.27 18.22 3.08
N ILE A 246 -18.05 18.31 4.15
CA ILE A 246 -17.93 17.38 5.28
C ILE A 246 -18.93 16.26 5.04
N ILE A 247 -18.42 15.08 4.66
CA ILE A 247 -19.27 13.93 4.27
C ILE A 247 -19.54 12.95 5.40
N ALA A 248 -18.76 13.02 6.48
CA ALA A 248 -19.01 12.27 7.71
C ALA A 248 -18.45 13.04 8.92
N VAL A 249 -19.19 12.96 10.04
CA VAL A 249 -18.73 13.42 11.36
C VAL A 249 -19.19 12.42 12.39
N GLU A 250 -18.25 11.83 13.09
CA GLU A 250 -18.46 10.88 14.18
C GLU A 250 -17.73 11.35 15.43
N ASP A 251 -17.91 10.68 16.55
CA ASP A 251 -17.26 11.07 17.81
C ASP A 251 -15.72 11.01 17.75
N ASP A 252 -15.18 10.13 16.90
CA ASP A 252 -13.75 9.81 16.82
C ASP A 252 -13.07 10.29 15.51
N TYR A 253 -13.86 10.72 14.51
CA TYR A 253 -13.31 11.18 13.23
C TYR A 253 -14.23 12.09 12.44
N ASP A 254 -13.67 12.85 11.50
CA ASP A 254 -14.40 13.46 10.39
C ASP A 254 -13.82 12.99 9.03
N ILE A 255 -14.65 13.11 7.98
CA ILE A 255 -14.19 12.93 6.59
C ILE A 255 -14.60 14.16 5.79
N ARG A 256 -13.62 14.78 5.15
CA ARG A 256 -13.78 15.90 4.22
C ARG A 256 -13.50 15.42 2.80
N ALA A 257 -14.21 15.98 1.83
CA ALA A 257 -14.07 15.59 0.44
C ALA A 257 -14.20 16.77 -0.52
N TYR A 258 -13.44 16.72 -1.60
CA TYR A 258 -13.70 17.38 -2.86
C TYR A 258 -14.18 16.33 -3.85
N SER A 259 -15.43 16.42 -4.32
CA SER A 259 -16.07 15.40 -5.15
C SER A 259 -16.24 15.82 -6.61
N ASP A 260 -16.04 17.10 -6.94
CA ASP A 260 -16.14 17.65 -8.29
C ASP A 260 -14.72 17.94 -8.81
N CYS A 261 -14.03 16.90 -9.23
CA CYS A 261 -12.67 16.97 -9.75
C CYS A 261 -12.61 16.49 -11.20
N GLU A 262 -11.53 16.79 -11.92
CA GLU A 262 -11.34 16.35 -13.28
C GLU A 262 -11.30 14.82 -13.40
N ASN A 263 -11.71 14.29 -14.53
CA ASN A 263 -11.79 12.85 -14.84
C ASN A 263 -12.65 12.02 -13.85
N GLY A 264 -13.56 12.65 -13.12
CA GLY A 264 -14.37 11.97 -12.12
C GLY A 264 -13.57 11.54 -10.87
N ALA A 265 -12.40 12.13 -10.67
CA ALA A 265 -11.63 11.94 -9.45
C ALA A 265 -12.33 12.59 -8.25
N GLU A 266 -11.93 12.19 -7.07
CA GLU A 266 -12.28 12.83 -5.81
C GLU A 266 -11.07 12.81 -4.86
N VAL A 267 -11.06 13.71 -3.91
CA VAL A 267 -10.02 13.75 -2.88
C VAL A 267 -10.67 13.73 -1.51
N ARG A 268 -10.24 12.81 -0.63
CA ARG A 268 -10.76 12.69 0.73
C ARG A 268 -9.66 12.78 1.77
N LEU A 269 -9.97 13.45 2.88
CA LEU A 269 -9.17 13.43 4.11
C LEU A 269 -10.03 12.94 5.25
N MET A 270 -9.64 11.81 5.87
CA MET A 270 -10.20 11.37 7.14
C MET A 270 -9.26 11.81 8.26
N THR A 271 -9.79 12.58 9.20
CA THR A 271 -9.08 12.95 10.43
C THR A 271 -9.51 12.03 11.56
N GLN A 272 -8.60 11.22 12.10
CA GLN A 272 -8.84 10.44 13.31
C GLN A 272 -8.43 11.26 14.54
N PHE A 273 -9.38 11.71 15.35
CA PHE A 273 -9.14 12.71 16.42
C PHE A 273 -8.17 12.23 17.50
N TYR A 274 -8.08 10.94 17.76
CA TYR A 274 -7.29 10.38 18.85
C TYR A 274 -6.17 9.45 18.38
N ALA A 275 -6.01 9.24 17.08
CA ALA A 275 -4.96 8.40 16.54
C ALA A 275 -3.63 9.13 16.47
N SER A 276 -2.55 8.39 16.77
CA SER A 276 -1.17 8.82 16.60
C SER A 276 -0.66 8.44 15.19
N HIS A 277 0.67 8.37 15.01
CA HIS A 277 1.28 8.02 13.73
C HIS A 277 0.86 6.65 13.16
N ASN A 278 0.48 5.69 14.00
CA ASN A 278 -0.09 4.41 13.56
C ASN A 278 -1.61 4.44 13.67
N PRO A 279 -2.36 4.74 12.57
CA PRO A 279 -3.81 4.86 12.62
C PRO A 279 -4.54 3.51 12.55
N TYR A 280 -3.82 2.40 12.37
CA TYR A 280 -4.43 1.08 12.27
C TYR A 280 -4.90 0.53 13.61
N LEU A 281 -6.02 -0.18 13.58
CA LEU A 281 -6.52 -0.93 14.73
C LEU A 281 -5.79 -2.27 14.81
N ASN A 282 -4.80 -2.36 15.67
CA ASN A 282 -4.02 -3.58 15.93
C ASN A 282 -3.44 -3.56 17.35
N ASP A 283 -2.87 -4.69 17.75
CA ASP A 283 -2.20 -4.85 19.05
C ASP A 283 -0.75 -4.34 19.04
N TYR A 284 -0.35 -3.67 17.96
CA TYR A 284 0.98 -3.12 17.79
C TYR A 284 1.18 -1.95 18.74
N SER A 285 2.08 -2.09 19.68
CA SER A 285 2.42 -1.04 20.64
C SER A 285 3.68 -0.30 20.21
N ALA A 286 3.77 0.98 20.56
CA ALA A 286 4.97 1.80 20.35
C ALA A 286 6.26 1.22 21.00
N SER A 287 6.14 0.25 21.89
CA SER A 287 7.28 -0.46 22.49
C SER A 287 8.07 -1.28 21.47
N ASP A 288 7.49 -1.61 20.32
CA ASP A 288 8.12 -2.43 19.29
C ASP A 288 8.94 -1.61 18.28
N GLY A 289 9.11 -0.32 18.53
CA GLY A 289 10.12 0.53 17.90
C GLY A 289 9.64 1.31 16.66
N VAL A 290 8.41 1.14 16.24
CA VAL A 290 7.86 1.87 15.08
C VAL A 290 6.63 2.68 15.49
N GLY A 291 6.77 3.99 15.47
CA GLY A 291 5.75 4.92 15.94
C GLY A 291 5.77 5.12 17.46
N ARG A 292 5.70 6.38 17.87
CA ARG A 292 5.60 6.74 19.28
C ARG A 292 4.16 7.15 19.52
N GLY A 293 3.44 6.44 20.33
CA GLY A 293 2.07 6.79 20.64
C GLY A 293 1.19 5.56 20.85
N LYS A 294 -0.05 5.79 21.15
CA LYS A 294 -0.99 4.71 21.52
C LYS A 294 -1.66 4.05 20.29
N GLY A 295 -1.18 4.35 19.07
CA GLY A 295 -1.81 3.87 17.86
C GLY A 295 -3.21 4.46 17.70
N ASN A 296 -4.16 3.60 17.34
CA ASN A 296 -5.56 3.98 17.20
C ASN A 296 -6.38 3.45 18.39
N PRO A 297 -6.70 4.27 19.39
CA PRO A 297 -7.45 3.85 20.57
C PRO A 297 -8.96 3.80 20.35
N THR A 298 -9.47 4.21 19.19
CA THR A 298 -10.89 4.46 18.94
C THR A 298 -11.68 3.22 18.54
N GLY A 299 -11.02 2.17 18.09
CA GLY A 299 -11.68 0.99 17.56
C GLY A 299 -12.08 1.10 16.08
N ILE A 300 -11.71 2.19 15.40
CA ILE A 300 -11.98 2.40 13.97
C ILE A 300 -11.13 1.43 13.14
N GLN A 301 -11.76 0.72 12.22
CA GLN A 301 -11.10 -0.19 11.29
C GLN A 301 -10.57 0.58 10.07
N THR A 302 -9.41 1.20 10.19
CA THR A 302 -8.80 2.04 9.16
C THR A 302 -8.69 1.34 7.80
N THR A 303 -8.27 0.07 7.80
CA THR A 303 -8.14 -0.72 6.57
C THR A 303 -9.48 -0.90 5.85
N GLU A 304 -10.57 -1.07 6.59
CA GLU A 304 -11.92 -1.16 5.99
C GLU A 304 -12.32 0.14 5.31
N ILE A 305 -11.98 1.28 5.90
CA ILE A 305 -12.28 2.60 5.32
C ILE A 305 -11.45 2.85 4.07
N LEU A 306 -10.15 2.50 4.08
CA LEU A 306 -9.29 2.55 2.89
C LEU A 306 -9.86 1.68 1.78
N TRP A 307 -10.24 0.45 2.09
CA TRP A 307 -10.82 -0.47 1.13
C TRP A 307 -12.17 -0.01 0.59
N ASP A 308 -13.05 0.47 1.47
CA ASP A 308 -14.36 1.00 1.08
C ASP A 308 -14.25 2.19 0.12
N PHE A 309 -13.19 3.00 0.24
CA PHE A 309 -12.87 4.03 -0.72
C PHE A 309 -12.33 3.42 -2.02
N LEU A 310 -11.26 2.63 -1.97
CA LEU A 310 -10.59 2.09 -3.15
C LEU A 310 -11.53 1.32 -4.08
N LYS A 311 -12.34 0.42 -3.53
CA LYS A 311 -13.22 -0.48 -4.31
C LYS A 311 -14.35 0.23 -5.06
N GLN A 312 -14.59 1.52 -4.79
CA GLN A 312 -15.60 2.33 -5.50
C GLN A 312 -15.11 2.77 -6.88
N HIS A 313 -13.81 2.68 -7.14
CA HIS A 313 -13.18 3.22 -8.33
C HIS A 313 -12.68 2.13 -9.26
N SER A 314 -12.82 2.38 -10.56
CA SER A 314 -12.25 1.58 -11.63
C SER A 314 -11.88 2.49 -12.80
N LYS A 315 -10.84 2.13 -13.53
CA LYS A 315 -10.46 2.82 -14.76
C LYS A 315 -11.40 2.43 -15.89
N GLU A 316 -11.66 3.35 -16.81
CA GLU A 316 -12.32 3.01 -18.06
C GLU A 316 -11.39 2.12 -18.91
N THR A 317 -11.86 0.94 -19.29
CA THR A 317 -11.13 0.09 -20.21
C THR A 317 -11.32 0.60 -21.64
N THR A 318 -10.22 0.76 -22.35
CA THR A 318 -10.19 1.31 -23.74
C THR A 318 -10.99 0.48 -24.76
N GLU A 319 -11.49 -0.70 -24.42
CA GLU A 319 -12.33 -1.55 -25.29
C GLU A 319 -13.76 -1.04 -25.49
N GLN A 320 -14.25 -0.09 -24.66
CA GLN A 320 -15.61 0.46 -24.82
C GLN A 320 -15.73 1.59 -25.84
N LEU A 321 -14.63 2.03 -26.45
CA LEU A 321 -14.60 3.15 -27.40
C LEU A 321 -14.62 2.76 -28.88
N GLN A 322 -14.97 1.53 -29.25
CA GLN A 322 -15.26 1.25 -30.66
C GLN A 322 -16.73 1.59 -30.97
N PRO A 323 -17.02 2.73 -31.65
CA PRO A 323 -18.37 2.97 -32.15
C PRO A 323 -18.68 1.91 -33.18
N TYR A 324 -19.83 1.26 -33.05
CA TYR A 324 -20.44 0.46 -34.11
C TYR A 324 -20.41 1.26 -35.42
N GLN A 325 -19.53 0.89 -36.34
CA GLN A 325 -19.63 1.33 -37.74
C GLN A 325 -20.73 0.51 -38.37
N THR A 326 -21.89 1.16 -38.58
CA THR A 326 -22.99 0.67 -39.41
C THR A 326 -22.66 0.86 -40.88
#